data_f5999b1890caed25b3a49870e812e9dd
#
_entry.id   f5999b1890caed25b3a49870e812e9dd
#
_cell.length_a   1.000
_cell.length_b   1.000
_cell.length_c   1.000
_cell.angle_alpha   90.00
_cell.angle_beta   90.00
_cell.angle_gamma   90.00
#
_symmetry.space_group_name_H-M   'P 1'
#
loop_
_entity.id
_entity.type
_entity.pdbx_description
1 polymer ?
#
loop_
_entity_poly.entity_id
_entity_poly.type
_entity_poly.pdbx_seq_one_letter_code
_entity_poly.pdbx_strand_id
1 'polypeptide(L)'
;ASDVYKRQTTVIQMIMLFVSAIILLFCNTKAKEVGNSQVFRAGVVALVSIYGVAWMADTYFANHMGILKDFLGNVVTRHPWTYAIVLFFTSKLVNSQGASVAIVVPMALSVGMDPVMVMSFIPACYGYFFLPTYPSDLACIGFDRSGTTRIGKFLLNHSFMMPGLVGIICACVMSFIIAHAIL
;
A
#
# COMPACT_ATOMS: atom_id res chain seq x y z
N ALA A 1 -3.06 18.83 9.70
CA ALA A 1 -3.14 17.36 9.83
C ALA A 1 -1.81 16.66 9.45
N SER A 2 -1.19 17.03 8.32
CA SER A 2 0.07 16.39 7.87
C SER A 2 1.23 16.54 8.86
N ASP A 3 1.35 17.69 9.53
CA ASP A 3 2.45 17.95 10.48
C ASP A 3 2.28 17.21 11.80
N VAL A 4 1.05 17.02 12.26
CA VAL A 4 0.74 16.22 13.46
C VAL A 4 1.08 14.75 13.19
N TYR A 5 0.74 14.23 12.01
CA TYR A 5 1.05 12.85 11.64
C TYR A 5 2.55 12.61 11.51
N LYS A 6 3.30 13.53 10.93
CA LYS A 6 4.77 13.45 10.86
C LYS A 6 5.41 13.47 12.25
N ARG A 7 4.90 14.31 13.16
CA ARG A 7 5.38 14.35 14.55
C ARG A 7 5.10 13.04 15.30
N GLN A 8 3.94 12.42 15.11
CA GLN A 8 3.63 11.11 15.72
C GLN A 8 4.60 10.03 15.29
N THR A 9 4.87 9.90 13.99
CA THR A 9 5.82 8.91 13.47
C THR A 9 7.22 9.11 14.07
N THR A 10 7.69 10.35 14.13
CA THR A 10 8.99 10.68 14.73
C THR A 10 9.05 10.33 16.22
N VAL A 11 8.00 10.64 16.98
CA VAL A 11 7.92 10.31 18.42
C VAL A 11 7.95 8.80 18.63
N ILE A 12 7.21 8.03 17.84
CA ILE A 12 7.21 6.56 17.90
C ILE A 12 8.63 6.02 17.63
N GLN A 13 9.30 6.52 16.58
CA GLN A 13 10.68 6.13 16.26
C GLN A 13 11.65 6.45 17.40
N MET A 14 11.53 7.64 18.01
CA MET A 14 12.37 8.03 19.16
C MET A 14 12.14 7.11 20.36
N ILE A 15 10.89 6.77 20.68
CA ILE A 15 10.55 5.86 21.77
C ILE A 15 11.12 4.46 21.49
N MET A 16 10.97 3.94 20.27
CA MET A 16 11.49 2.62 19.88
C MET A 16 13.01 2.57 20.00
N LEU A 17 13.72 3.60 19.56
CA LEU A 17 15.17 3.68 19.67
C LEU A 17 15.62 3.79 21.14
N PHE A 18 14.92 4.58 21.95
CA PHE A 18 15.20 4.72 23.37
C PHE A 18 15.01 3.40 24.13
N VAL A 19 13.90 2.70 23.91
CA VAL A 19 13.64 1.38 24.51
C VAL A 19 14.70 0.37 24.06
N SER A 20 15.07 0.38 22.78
CA SER A 20 16.12 -0.49 22.25
C SER A 20 17.48 -0.22 22.92
N ALA A 21 17.82 1.05 23.17
CA ALA A 21 19.04 1.42 23.89
C ALA A 21 19.02 0.91 25.35
N ILE A 22 17.89 1.04 26.04
CA ILE A 22 17.72 0.50 27.41
C ILE A 22 17.92 -1.02 27.40
N ILE A 23 17.34 -1.75 26.48
CA ILE A 23 17.49 -3.20 26.39
C ILE A 23 18.96 -3.59 26.16
N LEU A 24 19.65 -2.89 25.26
CA LEU A 24 21.07 -3.16 25.00
C LEU A 24 21.98 -2.87 26.20
N LEU A 25 21.66 -1.83 26.99
CA LEU A 25 22.47 -1.43 28.14
C LEU A 25 22.22 -2.28 29.39
N PHE A 26 20.96 -2.68 29.63
CA PHE A 26 20.55 -3.29 30.89
C PHE A 26 20.21 -4.79 30.80
N CYS A 27 19.93 -5.33 29.61
CA CYS A 27 19.46 -6.72 29.45
C CYS A 27 20.55 -7.70 29.01
N ASN A 28 21.84 -7.36 29.13
CA ASN A 28 22.98 -8.22 28.75
C ASN A 28 22.85 -8.82 27.33
N THR A 29 22.21 -8.09 26.40
CA THR A 29 22.08 -8.49 25.02
C THR A 29 23.29 -8.02 24.20
N LYS A 30 23.80 -8.89 23.33
CA LYS A 30 24.92 -8.52 22.46
C LYS A 30 24.37 -7.98 21.14
N ALA A 31 24.78 -6.78 20.74
CA ALA A 31 24.37 -6.15 19.47
C ALA A 31 24.61 -7.07 18.26
N LYS A 32 25.65 -7.90 18.28
CA LYS A 32 25.94 -8.91 17.25
C LYS A 32 24.83 -9.97 17.13
N GLU A 33 24.21 -10.35 18.23
CA GLU A 33 23.11 -11.34 18.23
C GLU A 33 21.84 -10.74 17.61
N VAL A 34 21.58 -9.45 17.85
CA VAL A 34 20.48 -8.73 17.21
C VAL A 34 20.65 -8.73 15.69
N GLY A 35 21.84 -8.37 15.17
CA GLY A 35 22.13 -8.37 13.74
C GLY A 35 22.04 -9.76 13.09
N ASN A 36 22.30 -10.82 13.85
CA ASN A 36 22.20 -12.21 13.37
C ASN A 36 20.78 -12.79 13.49
N SER A 37 19.86 -12.09 14.15
CA SER A 37 18.49 -12.57 14.32
C SER A 37 17.75 -12.67 13.00
N GLN A 38 16.88 -13.66 12.88
CA GLN A 38 16.04 -13.86 11.70
C GLN A 38 15.13 -12.65 11.46
N VAL A 39 14.62 -12.05 12.53
CA VAL A 39 13.75 -10.86 12.49
C VAL A 39 14.49 -9.67 11.90
N PHE A 40 15.71 -9.41 12.33
CA PHE A 40 16.53 -8.30 11.81
C PHE A 40 16.82 -8.48 10.33
N ARG A 41 17.21 -9.69 9.91
CA ARG A 41 17.49 -9.99 8.49
C ARG A 41 16.25 -9.80 7.62
N ALA A 42 15.09 -10.30 8.05
CA ALA A 42 13.83 -10.10 7.35
C ALA A 42 13.47 -8.61 7.23
N GLY A 43 13.66 -7.84 8.29
CA GLY A 43 13.47 -6.39 8.29
C GLY A 43 14.38 -5.66 7.30
N VAL A 44 15.66 -6.02 7.24
CA VAL A 44 16.62 -5.41 6.28
C VAL A 44 16.25 -5.75 4.84
N VAL A 45 15.90 -7.02 4.55
CA VAL A 45 15.45 -7.43 3.20
C VAL A 45 14.19 -6.65 2.80
N ALA A 46 13.22 -6.53 3.71
CA ALA A 46 12.02 -5.74 3.47
C ALA A 46 12.36 -4.28 3.17
N LEU A 47 13.25 -3.66 3.95
CA LEU A 47 13.66 -2.28 3.79
C LEU A 47 14.31 -2.02 2.42
N VAL A 48 15.26 -2.87 2.01
CA VAL A 48 15.93 -2.78 0.71
C VAL A 48 14.92 -2.96 -0.44
N SER A 49 14.02 -3.94 -0.32
CA SER A 49 12.99 -4.19 -1.34
C SER A 49 12.04 -3.02 -1.49
N ILE A 50 11.60 -2.41 -0.37
CA ILE A 50 10.71 -1.25 -0.35
C ILE A 50 11.38 -0.05 -1.03
N TYR A 51 12.60 0.28 -0.64
CA TYR A 51 13.31 1.40 -1.26
C TYR A 51 13.48 1.21 -2.77
N GLY A 52 13.87 0.02 -3.20
CA GLY A 52 14.04 -0.28 -4.63
C GLY A 52 12.74 -0.14 -5.41
N VAL A 53 11.65 -0.76 -4.94
CA VAL A 53 10.36 -0.73 -5.64
C VAL A 53 9.71 0.66 -5.59
N ALA A 54 9.74 1.33 -4.42
CA ALA A 54 9.15 2.66 -4.29
C ALA A 54 9.88 3.67 -5.19
N TRP A 55 11.20 3.67 -5.19
CA TRP A 55 11.98 4.59 -6.02
C TRP A 55 11.78 4.36 -7.51
N MET A 56 11.74 3.09 -7.93
CA MET A 56 11.43 2.73 -9.31
C MET A 56 10.03 3.23 -9.72
N ALA A 57 9.03 3.00 -8.87
CA ALA A 57 7.66 3.41 -9.12
C ALA A 57 7.54 4.94 -9.20
N ASP A 58 8.10 5.67 -8.24
CA ASP A 58 8.08 7.13 -8.22
C ASP A 58 8.72 7.73 -9.47
N THR A 59 9.88 7.18 -9.88
CA THR A 59 10.59 7.62 -11.09
C THR A 59 9.78 7.35 -12.35
N TYR A 60 9.15 6.17 -12.44
CA TYR A 60 8.32 5.80 -13.58
C TYR A 60 7.09 6.73 -13.68
N PHE A 61 6.36 6.93 -12.59
CA PHE A 61 5.18 7.77 -12.58
C PHE A 61 5.50 9.24 -12.86
N ALA A 62 6.57 9.78 -12.26
CA ALA A 62 6.98 11.16 -12.52
C ALA A 62 7.22 11.42 -14.01
N ASN A 63 7.79 10.45 -14.73
CA ASN A 63 8.12 10.61 -16.15
C ASN A 63 6.96 10.24 -17.11
N HIS A 64 5.97 9.49 -16.68
CA HIS A 64 4.88 8.99 -17.54
C HIS A 64 3.50 9.54 -17.19
N MET A 65 3.42 10.53 -16.30
CA MET A 65 2.15 11.07 -15.82
C MET A 65 1.27 11.63 -16.96
N GLY A 66 1.85 12.22 -18.00
CA GLY A 66 1.11 12.70 -19.18
C GLY A 66 0.40 11.57 -19.92
N ILE A 67 1.14 10.52 -20.26
CA ILE A 67 0.62 9.34 -20.98
C ILE A 67 -0.47 8.64 -20.15
N LEU A 68 -0.27 8.54 -18.83
CA LEU A 68 -1.24 7.97 -17.92
C LEU A 68 -2.54 8.78 -17.90
N LYS A 69 -2.47 10.12 -17.86
CA LYS A 69 -3.65 10.99 -17.91
C LYS A 69 -4.47 10.81 -19.18
N ASP A 70 -3.81 10.78 -20.33
CA ASP A 70 -4.47 10.64 -21.62
C ASP A 70 -5.12 9.26 -21.77
N PHE A 71 -4.42 8.20 -21.34
CA PHE A 71 -4.95 6.85 -21.33
C PHE A 71 -6.16 6.71 -20.41
N LEU A 72 -6.05 7.24 -19.19
CA LEU A 72 -7.08 7.17 -18.16
C LEU A 72 -8.32 7.97 -18.57
N GLY A 73 -8.15 9.20 -19.10
CA GLY A 73 -9.25 10.02 -19.53
C GLY A 73 -10.12 9.32 -20.58
N ASN A 74 -9.51 8.69 -21.57
CA ASN A 74 -10.23 7.99 -22.64
C ASN A 74 -10.94 6.71 -22.17
N VAL A 75 -10.37 5.96 -21.25
CA VAL A 75 -10.92 4.69 -20.76
C VAL A 75 -11.99 4.91 -19.71
N VAL A 76 -11.73 5.78 -18.74
CA VAL A 76 -12.63 6.03 -17.61
C VAL A 76 -13.93 6.73 -18.03
N THR A 77 -13.87 7.64 -19.01
CA THR A 77 -15.09 8.31 -19.54
C THR A 77 -16.04 7.35 -20.25
N ARG A 78 -15.50 6.33 -20.92
CA ARG A 78 -16.33 5.32 -21.61
C ARG A 78 -16.88 4.26 -20.66
N HIS A 79 -16.11 3.89 -19.65
CA HIS A 79 -16.44 2.82 -18.71
C HIS A 79 -16.05 3.23 -17.28
N PRO A 80 -16.93 3.92 -16.53
CA PRO A 80 -16.60 4.46 -15.20
C PRO A 80 -16.07 3.42 -14.19
N TRP A 81 -16.50 2.16 -14.28
CA TRP A 81 -16.03 1.09 -13.43
C TRP A 81 -14.51 0.78 -13.61
N THR A 82 -13.93 1.15 -14.75
CA THR A 82 -12.49 0.98 -15.01
C THR A 82 -11.64 1.85 -14.10
N TYR A 83 -12.22 2.91 -13.54
CA TYR A 83 -11.59 3.74 -12.53
C TYR A 83 -11.16 2.92 -11.29
N ALA A 84 -11.97 1.95 -10.87
CA ALA A 84 -11.61 1.05 -9.77
C ALA A 84 -10.35 0.24 -10.08
N ILE A 85 -10.23 -0.26 -11.32
CA ILE A 85 -9.05 -1.01 -11.77
C ILE A 85 -7.81 -0.10 -11.77
N VAL A 86 -7.97 1.10 -12.28
CA VAL A 86 -6.88 2.09 -12.32
C VAL A 86 -6.41 2.42 -10.91
N LEU A 87 -7.34 2.73 -10.01
CA LEU A 87 -7.02 3.06 -8.62
C LEU A 87 -6.35 1.89 -7.90
N PHE A 88 -6.83 0.65 -8.16
CA PHE A 88 -6.25 -0.57 -7.63
C PHE A 88 -4.78 -0.74 -8.05
N PHE A 89 -4.49 -0.67 -9.34
CA PHE A 89 -3.11 -0.83 -9.82
C PHE A 89 -2.23 0.36 -9.45
N THR A 90 -2.75 1.59 -9.46
CA THR A 90 -2.00 2.76 -9.00
C THR A 90 -1.62 2.62 -7.52
N SER A 91 -2.54 2.18 -6.67
CA SER A 91 -2.26 1.96 -5.25
C SER A 91 -1.19 0.90 -5.03
N LYS A 92 -1.16 -0.12 -5.89
CA LYS A 92 -0.12 -1.14 -5.86
C LYS A 92 1.26 -0.58 -6.25
N LEU A 93 1.31 0.22 -7.30
CA LEU A 93 2.57 0.77 -7.81
C LEU A 93 3.16 1.83 -6.86
N VAL A 94 2.30 2.69 -6.31
CA VAL A 94 2.71 3.74 -5.36
C VAL A 94 2.92 3.20 -3.94
N ASN A 95 2.38 2.02 -3.63
CA ASN A 95 2.38 1.43 -2.29
C ASN A 95 1.86 2.39 -1.19
N SER A 96 0.94 3.28 -1.54
CA SER A 96 0.35 4.27 -0.64
C SER A 96 -1.07 4.60 -1.06
N GLN A 97 -2.02 4.36 -0.16
CA GLN A 97 -3.43 4.69 -0.36
C GLN A 97 -3.63 6.20 -0.54
N GLY A 98 -3.10 6.97 0.41
CA GLY A 98 -3.24 8.42 0.41
C GLY A 98 -2.67 9.07 -0.84
N ALA A 99 -1.47 8.66 -1.27
CA ALA A 99 -0.86 9.15 -2.49
C ALA A 99 -1.65 8.75 -3.74
N SER A 100 -2.15 7.52 -3.80
CA SER A 100 -2.96 7.05 -4.93
C SER A 100 -4.26 7.82 -5.06
N VAL A 101 -4.97 8.02 -3.96
CA VAL A 101 -6.20 8.83 -3.92
C VAL A 101 -5.90 10.27 -4.31
N ALA A 102 -4.84 10.88 -3.76
CA ALA A 102 -4.45 12.25 -4.07
C ALA A 102 -4.06 12.47 -5.55
N ILE A 103 -3.59 11.44 -6.24
CA ILE A 103 -3.24 11.49 -7.67
C ILE A 103 -4.47 11.20 -8.53
N VAL A 104 -5.18 10.10 -8.26
CA VAL A 104 -6.17 9.55 -9.18
C VAL A 104 -7.54 10.22 -9.06
N VAL A 105 -7.94 10.66 -7.85
CA VAL A 105 -9.22 11.33 -7.64
C VAL A 105 -9.32 12.66 -8.38
N PRO A 106 -8.37 13.62 -8.22
CA PRO A 106 -8.44 14.87 -8.98
C PRO A 106 -8.38 14.63 -10.49
N MET A 107 -7.66 13.60 -10.93
CA MET A 107 -7.59 13.23 -12.34
C MET A 107 -8.95 12.75 -12.86
N ALA A 108 -9.63 11.86 -12.14
CA ALA A 108 -10.96 11.38 -12.50
C ALA A 108 -11.99 12.52 -12.57
N LEU A 109 -11.96 13.43 -11.60
CA LEU A 109 -12.81 14.62 -11.59
C LEU A 109 -12.49 15.57 -12.76
N SER A 110 -11.21 15.73 -13.10
CA SER A 110 -10.79 16.61 -14.21
C SER A 110 -11.24 16.12 -15.59
N VAL A 111 -11.47 14.82 -15.76
CA VAL A 111 -12.04 14.24 -16.99
C VAL A 111 -13.57 14.18 -16.98
N GLY A 112 -14.22 14.79 -15.98
CA GLY A 112 -15.68 14.91 -15.89
C GLY A 112 -16.38 13.68 -15.31
N MET A 113 -15.67 12.82 -14.57
CA MET A 113 -16.30 11.69 -13.89
C MET A 113 -17.20 12.18 -12.76
N ASP A 114 -18.37 11.55 -12.62
CA ASP A 114 -19.32 11.88 -11.56
C ASP A 114 -18.68 11.65 -10.17
N PRO A 115 -18.73 12.66 -9.26
CA PRO A 115 -18.18 12.55 -7.91
C PRO A 115 -18.72 11.36 -7.11
N VAL A 116 -19.99 11.00 -7.29
CA VAL A 116 -20.63 9.84 -6.62
C VAL A 116 -19.95 8.54 -7.07
N MET A 117 -19.67 8.41 -8.35
CA MET A 117 -18.94 7.26 -8.89
C MET A 117 -17.50 7.22 -8.41
N VAL A 118 -16.82 8.37 -8.34
CA VAL A 118 -15.45 8.45 -7.81
C VAL A 118 -15.42 7.98 -6.35
N MET A 119 -16.35 8.47 -5.53
CA MET A 119 -16.47 8.07 -4.12
C MET A 119 -16.78 6.58 -3.98
N SER A 120 -17.65 6.04 -4.82
CA SER A 120 -18.06 4.63 -4.80
C SER A 120 -16.89 3.66 -4.95
N PHE A 121 -15.88 4.03 -5.72
CA PHE A 121 -14.76 3.16 -6.02
C PHE A 121 -13.47 3.47 -5.24
N ILE A 122 -13.49 4.42 -4.28
CA ILE A 122 -12.35 4.70 -3.40
C ILE A 122 -11.79 3.45 -2.70
N PRO A 123 -12.60 2.46 -2.25
CA PRO A 123 -12.05 1.25 -1.63
C PRO A 123 -11.06 0.47 -2.51
N ALA A 124 -11.08 0.67 -3.82
CA ALA A 124 -10.10 0.04 -4.71
C ALA A 124 -8.65 0.52 -4.47
N CYS A 125 -8.43 1.62 -3.72
CA CYS A 125 -7.08 2.09 -3.35
C CYS A 125 -6.32 1.15 -2.41
N TYR A 126 -6.92 0.04 -1.98
CA TYR A 126 -6.29 -0.99 -1.14
C TYR A 126 -5.59 -2.11 -1.95
N GLY A 127 -5.28 -1.90 -3.23
CA GLY A 127 -4.67 -2.90 -4.10
C GLY A 127 -3.21 -3.27 -3.80
N TYR A 128 -2.56 -2.66 -2.81
CA TYR A 128 -1.13 -2.84 -2.55
C TYR A 128 -0.73 -4.26 -2.10
N PHE A 129 -1.65 -5.07 -1.58
CA PHE A 129 -1.40 -6.48 -1.25
C PHE A 129 -1.25 -7.37 -2.49
N PHE A 130 -1.71 -6.95 -3.66
CA PHE A 130 -1.76 -7.75 -4.89
C PHE A 130 -0.39 -8.34 -5.26
N LEU A 131 0.66 -7.54 -5.14
CA LEU A 131 2.03 -8.03 -5.12
C LEU A 131 2.59 -7.79 -3.71
N PRO A 132 3.08 -8.81 -2.99
CA PRO A 132 3.52 -8.68 -1.61
C PRO A 132 4.87 -7.94 -1.53
N THR A 133 4.88 -6.66 -1.85
CA THR A 133 6.05 -5.76 -1.78
C THR A 133 5.86 -4.67 -0.74
N TYR A 134 4.67 -4.60 -0.13
CA TYR A 134 4.40 -3.63 0.93
C TYR A 134 5.10 -4.05 2.24
N PRO A 135 5.61 -3.09 3.04
CA PRO A 135 6.38 -3.39 4.24
C PRO A 135 5.70 -4.35 5.22
N SER A 136 4.41 -4.13 5.48
CA SER A 136 3.65 -4.97 6.39
C SER A 136 3.47 -6.39 5.88
N ASP A 137 3.30 -6.57 4.57
CA ASP A 137 3.13 -7.89 3.96
C ASP A 137 4.42 -8.69 4.04
N LEU A 138 5.55 -8.05 3.72
CA LEU A 138 6.87 -8.66 3.81
C LEU A 138 7.25 -8.97 5.28
N ALA A 139 6.91 -8.07 6.20
CA ALA A 139 7.11 -8.30 7.63
C ALA A 139 6.26 -9.46 8.13
N CYS A 140 4.99 -9.52 7.76
CA CYS A 140 4.08 -10.60 8.11
C CYS A 140 4.62 -11.96 7.62
N ILE A 141 5.07 -12.05 6.38
CA ILE A 141 5.66 -13.26 5.80
C ILE A 141 6.98 -13.62 6.50
N GLY A 142 7.85 -12.63 6.74
CA GLY A 142 9.17 -12.86 7.32
C GLY A 142 9.15 -13.23 8.80
N PHE A 143 8.14 -12.78 9.54
CA PHE A 143 8.02 -13.02 10.99
C PHE A 143 7.12 -14.21 11.31
N ASP A 144 6.37 -14.73 10.35
CA ASP A 144 5.49 -15.88 10.58
C ASP A 144 6.28 -17.16 10.79
N ARG A 145 6.27 -17.64 12.04
CA ARG A 145 6.89 -18.91 12.44
C ARG A 145 5.98 -20.11 12.23
N SER A 146 4.68 -19.88 12.04
CA SER A 146 3.70 -20.96 11.83
C SER A 146 3.75 -21.53 10.41
N GLY A 147 4.34 -20.79 9.46
CA GLY A 147 4.39 -21.14 8.04
C GLY A 147 3.03 -21.09 7.34
N THR A 148 2.05 -20.42 7.95
CA THR A 148 0.69 -20.25 7.38
C THR A 148 0.65 -19.12 6.36
N THR A 149 1.53 -18.12 6.50
CA THR A 149 1.69 -17.03 5.54
C THR A 149 2.64 -17.46 4.43
N ARG A 150 2.10 -17.71 3.24
CA ARG A 150 2.88 -18.27 2.12
C ARG A 150 2.87 -17.33 0.93
N ILE A 151 4.03 -17.20 0.29
CA ILE A 151 4.13 -16.82 -1.13
C ILE A 151 4.18 -18.12 -1.90
N GLY A 152 3.26 -18.33 -2.85
CA GLY A 152 3.22 -19.52 -3.68
C GLY A 152 4.36 -19.55 -4.71
N LYS A 153 4.30 -20.52 -5.61
CA LYS A 153 5.29 -20.72 -6.70
C LYS A 153 5.47 -19.44 -7.55
N PHE A 154 4.39 -18.68 -7.70
CA PHE A 154 4.39 -17.38 -8.37
C PHE A 154 4.02 -16.30 -7.36
N LEU A 155 4.57 -15.11 -7.54
CA LEU A 155 4.36 -13.94 -6.66
C LEU A 155 2.88 -13.59 -6.44
N LEU A 156 2.02 -13.91 -7.38
CA LEU A 156 0.58 -13.66 -7.35
C LEU A 156 -0.22 -14.70 -6.54
N ASN A 157 0.37 -15.80 -6.13
CA ASN A 157 -0.31 -16.87 -5.37
C ASN A 157 0.15 -16.85 -3.91
N HIS A 158 -0.39 -15.94 -3.13
CA HIS A 158 -0.09 -15.80 -1.70
C HIS A 158 -1.37 -15.85 -0.85
N SER A 159 -1.19 -16.01 0.48
CA SER A 159 -2.29 -16.29 1.42
C SER A 159 -3.36 -15.19 1.48
N PHE A 160 -3.02 -13.93 1.24
CA PHE A 160 -3.97 -12.81 1.32
C PHE A 160 -4.56 -12.39 -0.04
N MET A 161 -4.21 -13.07 -1.13
CA MET A 161 -4.72 -12.71 -2.47
C MET A 161 -6.25 -12.79 -2.52
N MET A 162 -6.81 -13.95 -2.23
CA MET A 162 -8.26 -14.17 -2.32
C MET A 162 -9.04 -13.35 -1.29
N PRO A 163 -8.67 -13.36 0.02
CA PRO A 163 -9.35 -12.52 1.00
C PRO A 163 -9.30 -11.02 0.65
N GLY A 164 -8.16 -10.54 0.17
CA GLY A 164 -8.00 -9.14 -0.21
C GLY A 164 -8.85 -8.75 -1.42
N LEU A 165 -8.87 -9.57 -2.48
CA LEU A 165 -9.70 -9.30 -3.66
C LEU A 165 -11.18 -9.33 -3.32
N VAL A 166 -11.64 -10.34 -2.59
CA VAL A 166 -13.04 -10.41 -2.14
C VAL A 166 -13.39 -9.21 -1.27
N GLY A 167 -12.52 -8.83 -0.33
CA GLY A 167 -12.71 -7.66 0.53
C GLY A 167 -12.86 -6.36 -0.27
N ILE A 168 -12.02 -6.12 -1.27
CA ILE A 168 -12.11 -4.92 -2.11
C ILE A 168 -13.37 -4.93 -2.98
N ILE A 169 -13.71 -6.05 -3.60
CA ILE A 169 -14.92 -6.15 -4.41
C ILE A 169 -16.16 -5.87 -3.55
N CYS A 170 -16.27 -6.52 -2.40
CA CYS A 170 -17.38 -6.28 -1.47
C CYS A 170 -17.42 -4.83 -0.99
N ALA A 171 -16.27 -4.23 -0.66
CA ALA A 171 -16.18 -2.85 -0.23
C ALA A 171 -16.60 -1.87 -1.34
N CYS A 172 -16.20 -2.09 -2.58
CA CYS A 172 -16.62 -1.26 -3.72
C CYS A 172 -18.13 -1.40 -3.98
N VAL A 173 -18.68 -2.61 -3.92
CA VAL A 173 -20.13 -2.83 -4.09
C VAL A 173 -20.92 -2.13 -2.99
N MET A 174 -20.51 -2.29 -1.73
CA MET A 174 -21.18 -1.62 -0.61
C MET A 174 -21.04 -0.11 -0.67
N SER A 175 -19.87 0.40 -1.02
CA SER A 175 -19.64 1.84 -1.19
C SER A 175 -20.50 2.41 -2.32
N PHE A 176 -20.63 1.68 -3.43
CA PHE A 176 -21.52 2.06 -4.53
C PHE A 176 -22.98 2.16 -4.08
N ILE A 177 -23.50 1.14 -3.39
CA ILE A 177 -24.88 1.13 -2.87
C ILE A 177 -25.11 2.28 -1.90
N ILE A 178 -24.18 2.49 -0.94
CA ILE A 178 -24.30 3.55 0.07
C ILE A 178 -24.23 4.93 -0.60
N ALA A 179 -23.28 5.15 -1.49
CA ALA A 179 -23.12 6.44 -2.15
C ALA A 179 -24.38 6.83 -2.96
N HIS A 180 -24.98 5.88 -3.69
CA HIS A 180 -26.21 6.14 -4.46
C HIS A 180 -27.49 6.16 -3.60
N ALA A 181 -27.44 5.72 -2.37
CA ALA A 181 -28.58 5.80 -1.46
C ALA A 181 -28.61 7.11 -0.66
N ILE A 182 -27.46 7.75 -0.46
CA ILE A 182 -27.31 8.92 0.42
C ILE A 182 -27.11 10.21 -0.40
N LEU A 183 -26.43 10.14 -1.53
CA LEU A 183 -26.09 11.28 -2.40
C LEU A 183 -27.00 11.32 -3.63
#